data_cbdd189af0be68fd9f35b5fc5ccb6781
#
_entry.id   cbdd189af0be68fd9f35b5fc5ccb6781
#
_cell.length_a   1.000
_cell.length_b   1.000
_cell.length_c   1.000
_cell.angle_alpha   90.00
_cell.angle_beta   90.00
_cell.angle_gamma   90.00
#
_symmetry.space_group_name_H-M   'P 1'
#
loop_
_entity.id
_entity.type
_entity.pdbx_description
1 polymer ?
#
loop_
_entity_poly.entity_id
_entity_poly.type
_entity_poly.pdbx_seq_one_letter_code
_entity_poly.pdbx_strand_id
1 'polypeptide(L)'
;YYAGEKLPTRIYVVNDDEQGKDLSLMQLTWSITDENDKVLITNTIDFPTVPYYGRKYIEPDIQLPTTLPADKVYAKLKLTLIENGKVRSRYEYDLILGRKEWNIGQMVVDKDQKILLLDKDRMKSIFDVLKVPVNTVTSVQELVDPKQKAALCIVSGLSACTDDEASMLRSYQANGGKLLFLNSKEVAKKVYPEYITGWIIPTEGDIVVMERPEASVFNGIGVLDLRYFNNNKREIPLACTATLKAVRHENVEELASQMKIHAYIDGGKPEARIQRIESMRGLTLLGIHDGKGKAMVSTLCTEKAMTDPIAGHLLVNMLNSLMK
;
A
#
# COMPACT_ATOMS: atom_id res chain seq x y z
N TYR A 1 -9.51 0.69 4.94
CA TYR A 1 -10.53 1.72 4.68
C TYR A 1 -10.50 2.78 5.78
N TYR A 2 -10.85 4.02 5.45
CA TYR A 2 -11.03 5.04 6.47
C TYR A 2 -12.40 4.98 7.13
N ALA A 3 -12.48 5.42 8.37
CA ALA A 3 -13.72 5.57 9.11
C ALA A 3 -14.73 6.44 8.35
N GLY A 4 -16.01 6.04 8.36
CA GLY A 4 -17.07 6.74 7.68
C GLY A 4 -17.15 6.54 6.16
N GLU A 5 -16.28 5.71 5.58
CA GLU A 5 -16.38 5.36 4.16
C GLU A 5 -17.40 4.23 3.92
N LYS A 6 -17.82 4.12 2.67
CA LYS A 6 -18.62 2.98 2.22
C LYS A 6 -17.71 1.81 1.89
N LEU A 7 -18.01 0.62 2.46
CA LEU A 7 -17.31 -0.61 2.12
C LEU A 7 -17.89 -1.20 0.82
N PRO A 8 -17.17 -1.17 -0.31
CA PRO A 8 -17.65 -1.76 -1.56
C PRO A 8 -17.71 -3.28 -1.43
N THR A 9 -18.91 -3.82 -1.28
CA THR A 9 -19.10 -5.23 -0.93
C THR A 9 -20.11 -5.86 -1.87
N ARG A 10 -19.79 -7.08 -2.33
CA ARG A 10 -20.72 -7.96 -3.03
C ARG A 10 -20.73 -9.31 -2.31
N ILE A 11 -21.89 -9.68 -1.76
CA ILE A 11 -22.06 -10.90 -0.97
C ILE A 11 -22.76 -11.92 -1.83
N TYR A 12 -22.08 -13.03 -2.09
CA TYR A 12 -22.60 -14.16 -2.84
C TYR A 12 -23.08 -15.26 -1.90
N VAL A 13 -24.21 -15.87 -2.27
CA VAL A 13 -24.66 -17.15 -1.71
C VAL A 13 -24.75 -18.14 -2.84
N VAL A 14 -24.08 -19.27 -2.65
CA VAL A 14 -24.15 -20.44 -3.52
C VAL A 14 -24.91 -21.52 -2.76
N ASN A 15 -25.89 -22.13 -3.40
CA ASN A 15 -26.66 -23.21 -2.82
C ASN A 15 -26.18 -24.57 -3.34
N ASP A 16 -25.49 -25.31 -2.49
CA ASP A 16 -25.01 -26.67 -2.70
C ASP A 16 -25.61 -27.64 -1.66
N ASP A 17 -26.89 -27.41 -1.29
CA ASP A 17 -27.61 -28.23 -0.28
C ASP A 17 -27.53 -29.73 -0.60
N GLU A 18 -27.11 -30.55 0.37
CA GLU A 18 -26.90 -31.99 0.19
C GLU A 18 -28.18 -32.75 -0.12
N GLN A 19 -29.34 -32.18 0.17
CA GLN A 19 -30.65 -32.78 -0.10
C GLN A 19 -31.29 -32.24 -1.37
N GLY A 20 -30.57 -31.40 -2.14
CA GLY A 20 -31.06 -30.85 -3.41
C GLY A 20 -32.19 -29.81 -3.25
N LYS A 21 -32.29 -29.16 -2.09
CA LYS A 21 -33.37 -28.20 -1.79
C LYS A 21 -32.99 -26.78 -2.15
N ASP A 22 -33.98 -26.04 -2.58
CA ASP A 22 -33.88 -24.59 -2.73
C ASP A 22 -33.76 -23.94 -1.36
N LEU A 23 -32.94 -22.88 -1.25
CA LEU A 23 -32.93 -21.99 -0.11
C LEU A 23 -34.10 -21.01 -0.26
N SER A 24 -34.93 -20.91 0.77
CA SER A 24 -36.08 -19.99 0.82
C SER A 24 -35.61 -18.53 1.04
N LEU A 25 -36.53 -17.63 1.33
CA LEU A 25 -36.18 -16.29 1.74
C LEU A 25 -35.36 -16.34 3.03
N MET A 26 -34.22 -15.66 3.03
CA MET A 26 -33.25 -15.66 4.12
C MET A 26 -33.07 -14.27 4.70
N GLN A 27 -32.45 -14.20 5.87
CA GLN A 27 -31.92 -12.97 6.44
C GLN A 27 -30.40 -13.04 6.46
N LEU A 28 -29.76 -12.00 5.97
CA LEU A 28 -28.32 -11.80 6.09
C LEU A 28 -28.07 -10.73 7.17
N THR A 29 -27.51 -11.17 8.29
CA THR A 29 -26.98 -10.26 9.30
C THR A 29 -25.50 -10.05 9.03
N TRP A 30 -25.09 -8.79 8.96
CA TRP A 30 -23.69 -8.43 8.94
C TRP A 30 -23.33 -7.53 10.12
N SER A 31 -22.12 -7.67 10.61
CA SER A 31 -21.57 -6.81 11.66
C SER A 31 -20.11 -6.55 11.44
N ILE A 32 -19.66 -5.35 11.82
CA ILE A 32 -18.23 -5.04 11.94
C ILE A 32 -17.89 -5.02 13.42
N THR A 33 -16.90 -5.83 13.80
CA THR A 33 -16.41 -5.93 15.17
C THR A 33 -14.95 -5.50 15.24
N ASP A 34 -14.49 -5.01 16.40
CA ASP A 34 -13.08 -4.79 16.66
C ASP A 34 -12.37 -6.10 17.05
N GLU A 35 -11.08 -6.01 17.37
CA GLU A 35 -10.22 -7.13 17.75
C GLU A 35 -10.67 -7.84 19.05
N ASN A 36 -11.50 -7.20 19.87
CA ASN A 36 -12.07 -7.74 21.09
C ASN A 36 -13.51 -8.25 20.88
N ASP A 37 -13.93 -8.45 19.64
CA ASP A 37 -15.29 -8.86 19.25
C ASP A 37 -16.41 -7.86 19.65
N LYS A 38 -16.06 -6.64 20.05
CA LYS A 38 -17.04 -5.58 20.30
C LYS A 38 -17.65 -5.11 18.99
N VAL A 39 -18.97 -5.16 18.90
CA VAL A 39 -19.70 -4.69 17.71
C VAL A 39 -19.57 -3.18 17.58
N LEU A 40 -19.03 -2.73 16.45
CA LEU A 40 -18.93 -1.33 16.08
C LEU A 40 -20.16 -0.88 15.30
N ILE A 41 -20.68 -1.74 14.42
CA ILE A 41 -21.89 -1.54 13.65
C ILE A 41 -22.47 -2.89 13.24
N THR A 42 -23.81 -2.97 13.09
CA THR A 42 -24.49 -4.17 12.61
C THR A 42 -25.76 -3.80 11.86
N ASN A 43 -26.19 -4.65 10.95
CA ASN A 43 -27.48 -4.55 10.28
C ASN A 43 -27.95 -5.92 9.80
N THR A 44 -29.24 -6.05 9.54
CA THR A 44 -29.86 -7.25 8.97
C THR A 44 -30.70 -6.84 7.77
N ILE A 45 -30.54 -7.56 6.67
CA ILE A 45 -31.24 -7.33 5.40
C ILE A 45 -31.77 -8.66 4.87
N ASP A 46 -32.83 -8.59 4.06
CA ASP A 46 -33.36 -9.76 3.38
C ASP A 46 -32.44 -10.21 2.26
N PHE A 47 -32.28 -11.53 2.14
CA PHE A 47 -31.55 -12.17 1.05
C PHE A 47 -32.50 -13.06 0.25
N PRO A 48 -32.53 -12.94 -1.09
CA PRO A 48 -33.50 -13.64 -1.93
C PRO A 48 -33.31 -15.16 -1.91
N THR A 49 -34.35 -15.89 -2.29
CA THR A 49 -34.30 -17.35 -2.50
C THR A 49 -33.21 -17.72 -3.49
N VAL A 50 -32.50 -18.83 -3.23
CA VAL A 50 -31.45 -19.36 -4.11
C VAL A 50 -31.81 -20.78 -4.49
N PRO A 51 -32.08 -21.08 -5.77
CA PRO A 51 -32.40 -22.44 -6.20
C PRO A 51 -31.22 -23.38 -6.00
N TYR A 52 -31.48 -24.65 -5.90
CA TYR A 52 -30.44 -25.69 -5.83
C TYR A 52 -29.46 -25.55 -7.00
N TYR A 53 -28.17 -25.72 -6.75
CA TYR A 53 -27.05 -25.40 -7.65
C TYR A 53 -27.05 -23.99 -8.21
N GLY A 54 -27.89 -23.11 -7.66
CA GLY A 54 -27.93 -21.69 -8.02
C GLY A 54 -26.97 -20.84 -7.23
N ARG A 55 -26.77 -19.62 -7.73
CA ARG A 55 -26.05 -18.56 -7.01
C ARG A 55 -26.78 -17.24 -7.15
N LYS A 56 -26.80 -16.46 -6.08
CA LYS A 56 -27.26 -15.07 -6.10
C LYS A 56 -26.33 -14.19 -5.32
N TYR A 57 -26.36 -12.91 -5.57
CA TYR A 57 -25.61 -11.93 -4.80
C TYR A 57 -26.47 -10.70 -4.50
N ILE A 58 -26.04 -9.97 -3.50
CA ILE A 58 -26.53 -8.62 -3.16
C ILE A 58 -25.35 -7.69 -2.97
N GLU A 59 -25.59 -6.40 -3.12
CA GLU A 59 -24.61 -5.33 -2.88
C GLU A 59 -25.15 -4.45 -1.74
N PRO A 60 -24.95 -4.88 -0.48
CA PRO A 60 -25.45 -4.13 0.66
C PRO A 60 -24.73 -2.80 0.80
N ASP A 61 -25.47 -1.78 1.25
CA ASP A 61 -24.87 -0.50 1.59
C ASP A 61 -24.26 -0.56 2.99
N ILE A 62 -23.02 -1.02 3.07
CA ILE A 62 -22.28 -1.11 4.32
C ILE A 62 -21.51 0.18 4.55
N GLN A 63 -22.06 1.02 5.42
CA GLN A 63 -21.39 2.23 5.88
C GLN A 63 -20.47 1.88 7.05
N LEU A 64 -19.18 2.22 6.93
CA LEU A 64 -18.20 1.98 8.00
C LEU A 64 -18.44 2.90 9.20
N PRO A 65 -18.09 2.48 10.43
CA PRO A 65 -18.21 3.33 11.61
C PRO A 65 -17.50 4.67 11.40
N THR A 66 -18.16 5.75 11.75
CA THR A 66 -17.58 7.11 11.68
C THR A 66 -16.62 7.39 12.83
N THR A 67 -16.75 6.66 13.94
CA THR A 67 -15.89 6.78 15.13
C THR A 67 -15.23 5.43 15.42
N LEU A 68 -13.93 5.46 15.59
CA LEU A 68 -13.13 4.29 15.95
C LEU A 68 -12.53 4.48 17.36
N PRO A 69 -12.30 3.39 18.13
CA PRO A 69 -11.70 3.47 19.46
C PRO A 69 -10.23 3.89 19.45
N ALA A 70 -9.53 3.68 18.33
CA ALA A 70 -8.12 4.02 18.14
C ALA A 70 -7.88 4.58 16.73
N ASP A 71 -6.69 5.12 16.46
CA ASP A 71 -6.31 5.64 15.14
C ASP A 71 -6.32 4.56 14.07
N LYS A 72 -5.94 3.33 14.46
CA LYS A 72 -6.03 2.12 13.64
C LYS A 72 -6.73 1.02 14.44
N VAL A 73 -7.62 0.27 13.81
CA VAL A 73 -8.37 -0.85 14.39
C VAL A 73 -8.30 -2.05 13.47
N TYR A 74 -7.89 -3.19 13.99
CA TYR A 74 -8.08 -4.47 13.32
C TYR A 74 -9.52 -4.91 13.56
N ALA A 75 -10.28 -4.97 12.48
CA ALA A 75 -11.70 -5.24 12.53
C ALA A 75 -12.04 -6.49 11.73
N LYS A 76 -13.25 -7.01 11.93
CA LYS A 76 -13.79 -8.12 11.14
C LYS A 76 -15.17 -7.77 10.63
N LEU A 77 -15.39 -8.00 9.34
CA LEU A 77 -16.74 -8.10 8.78
C LEU A 77 -17.23 -9.52 9.00
N LYS A 78 -18.22 -9.69 9.87
CA LYS A 78 -18.86 -10.98 10.13
C LYS A 78 -20.18 -11.03 9.38
N LEU A 79 -20.40 -12.14 8.68
CA LEU A 79 -21.61 -12.42 7.93
C LEU A 79 -22.31 -13.66 8.52
N THR A 80 -23.63 -13.58 8.75
CA THR A 80 -24.43 -14.71 9.18
C THR A 80 -25.68 -14.79 8.31
N LEU A 81 -25.86 -15.90 7.62
CA LEU A 81 -27.04 -16.20 6.80
C LEU A 81 -28.00 -17.08 7.61
N ILE A 82 -29.24 -16.64 7.72
CA ILE A 82 -30.30 -17.30 8.52
C ILE A 82 -31.48 -17.62 7.63
N GLU A 83 -31.91 -18.87 7.65
CA GLU A 83 -33.13 -19.34 6.98
C GLU A 83 -34.06 -19.98 8.01
N ASN A 84 -35.32 -19.55 8.05
CA ASN A 84 -36.33 -20.10 8.98
C ASN A 84 -35.84 -20.16 10.44
N GLY A 85 -35.11 -19.13 10.89
CA GLY A 85 -34.55 -19.04 12.24
C GLY A 85 -33.31 -19.92 12.50
N LYS A 86 -32.83 -20.65 11.49
CA LYS A 86 -31.62 -21.48 11.59
C LYS A 86 -30.46 -20.84 10.84
N VAL A 87 -29.30 -20.83 11.46
CA VAL A 87 -28.05 -20.40 10.80
C VAL A 87 -27.68 -21.39 9.73
N ARG A 88 -27.55 -20.93 8.50
CA ARG A 88 -27.10 -21.70 7.33
C ARG A 88 -25.61 -21.54 7.07
N SER A 89 -25.09 -20.33 7.21
CA SER A 89 -23.68 -20.06 6.93
C SER A 89 -23.17 -18.90 7.80
N ARG A 90 -21.88 -18.94 8.11
CA ARG A 90 -21.13 -17.84 8.72
C ARG A 90 -19.83 -17.65 7.98
N TYR A 91 -19.42 -16.39 7.82
CA TYR A 91 -18.13 -16.05 7.23
C TYR A 91 -17.56 -14.79 7.88
N GLU A 92 -16.23 -14.68 7.89
CA GLU A 92 -15.53 -13.53 8.45
C GLU A 92 -14.47 -13.05 7.45
N TYR A 93 -14.30 -11.73 7.36
CA TYR A 93 -13.25 -11.07 6.59
C TYR A 93 -12.50 -10.10 7.48
N ASP A 94 -11.19 -10.15 7.46
CA ASP A 94 -10.36 -9.20 8.17
C ASP A 94 -10.39 -7.84 7.47
N LEU A 95 -10.47 -6.78 8.26
CA LEU A 95 -10.44 -5.39 7.82
C LEU A 95 -9.43 -4.60 8.65
N ILE A 96 -8.82 -3.61 8.04
CA ILE A 96 -8.09 -2.56 8.75
C ILE A 96 -8.86 -1.27 8.56
N LEU A 97 -9.27 -0.66 9.67
CA LEU A 97 -9.96 0.63 9.69
C LEU A 97 -9.03 1.68 10.30
N GLY A 98 -8.93 2.84 9.66
CA GLY A 98 -8.13 3.96 10.13
C GLY A 98 -8.94 5.23 10.29
N ARG A 99 -8.63 6.05 11.31
CA ARG A 99 -9.12 7.42 11.39
C ARG A 99 -8.43 8.26 10.31
N LYS A 100 -9.13 9.22 9.76
CA LYS A 100 -8.52 10.16 8.79
C LYS A 100 -7.41 10.98 9.43
N GLU A 101 -7.59 11.36 10.67
CA GLU A 101 -6.63 12.15 11.47
C GLU A 101 -5.31 11.41 11.74
N TRP A 102 -5.29 10.09 11.59
CA TRP A 102 -4.05 9.30 11.70
C TRP A 102 -3.02 9.67 10.63
N ASN A 103 -3.49 10.17 9.47
CA ASN A 103 -2.64 10.50 8.32
C ASN A 103 -2.72 11.98 7.94
N ILE A 104 -3.91 12.57 8.03
CA ILE A 104 -4.17 13.93 7.55
C ILE A 104 -3.60 14.95 8.53
N GLY A 105 -2.70 15.81 8.06
CA GLY A 105 -2.07 16.86 8.86
C GLY A 105 -1.00 16.36 9.82
N GLN A 106 -0.54 15.11 9.69
CA GLN A 106 0.49 14.52 10.55
C GLN A 106 1.91 14.91 10.14
N MET A 107 2.08 15.52 8.98
CA MET A 107 3.36 16.05 8.56
C MET A 107 3.53 17.46 9.10
N VAL A 108 4.49 17.64 10.00
CA VAL A 108 4.90 18.94 10.49
C VAL A 108 6.02 19.45 9.59
N VAL A 109 5.73 20.50 8.82
CA VAL A 109 6.70 21.19 7.98
C VAL A 109 6.88 22.60 8.56
N ASP A 110 8.11 22.95 8.89
CA ASP A 110 8.41 24.32 9.33
C ASP A 110 8.05 25.31 8.21
N LYS A 111 7.61 26.51 8.59
CA LYS A 111 7.13 27.54 7.64
C LYS A 111 8.15 27.90 6.55
N ASP A 112 9.45 27.73 6.86
CA ASP A 112 10.55 28.05 5.96
C ASP A 112 11.02 26.84 5.14
N GLN A 113 10.47 25.66 5.40
CA GLN A 113 10.81 24.44 4.67
C GLN A 113 9.88 24.25 3.48
N LYS A 114 10.47 24.05 2.31
CA LYS A 114 9.74 23.77 1.07
C LYS A 114 9.87 22.31 0.69
N ILE A 115 8.76 21.69 0.29
CA ILE A 115 8.75 20.40 -0.37
C ILE A 115 8.42 20.65 -1.83
N LEU A 116 9.31 20.23 -2.73
CA LEU A 116 9.11 20.34 -4.17
C LEU A 116 8.70 18.99 -4.75
N LEU A 117 7.77 19.02 -5.70
CA LEU A 117 7.21 17.84 -6.34
C LEU A 117 7.28 17.98 -7.87
N LEU A 118 8.05 17.10 -8.50
CA LEU A 118 7.97 16.84 -9.93
C LEU A 118 7.00 15.69 -10.14
N ASP A 119 5.76 16.00 -10.57
CA ASP A 119 4.61 15.09 -10.58
C ASP A 119 4.20 14.68 -11.98
N LYS A 120 4.27 13.39 -12.29
CA LYS A 120 3.80 12.79 -13.55
C LYS A 120 2.71 11.74 -13.36
N ASP A 121 2.33 11.43 -12.11
CA ASP A 121 1.33 10.41 -11.77
C ASP A 121 0.21 10.91 -10.83
N ARG A 122 0.03 12.22 -10.73
CA ARG A 122 -1.05 12.88 -9.98
C ARG A 122 -0.95 12.76 -8.45
N MET A 123 0.24 12.57 -7.91
CA MET A 123 0.45 12.50 -6.46
C MET A 123 0.09 13.82 -5.75
N LYS A 124 0.08 14.97 -6.46
CA LYS A 124 -0.34 16.25 -5.89
C LYS A 124 -1.70 16.18 -5.22
N SER A 125 -2.68 15.52 -5.86
CA SER A 125 -4.03 15.38 -5.29
C SER A 125 -4.05 14.57 -3.99
N ILE A 126 -3.15 13.58 -3.85
CA ILE A 126 -3.00 12.77 -2.65
C ILE A 126 -2.37 13.61 -1.53
N PHE A 127 -1.32 14.36 -1.84
CA PHE A 127 -0.70 15.28 -0.88
C PHE A 127 -1.68 16.35 -0.39
N ASP A 128 -2.55 16.86 -1.26
CA ASP A 128 -3.60 17.83 -0.88
C ASP A 128 -4.59 17.23 0.13
N VAL A 129 -5.04 15.99 -0.09
CA VAL A 129 -5.92 15.27 0.85
C VAL A 129 -5.21 15.02 2.18
N LEU A 130 -3.94 14.63 2.15
CA LEU A 130 -3.13 14.42 3.36
C LEU A 130 -2.70 15.72 4.04
N LYS A 131 -3.01 16.89 3.44
CA LYS A 131 -2.58 18.24 3.88
C LYS A 131 -1.05 18.38 3.98
N VAL A 132 -0.34 17.73 3.07
CA VAL A 132 1.11 17.89 2.90
C VAL A 132 1.37 19.08 1.98
N PRO A 133 2.05 20.15 2.44
CA PRO A 133 2.28 21.34 1.62
C PRO A 133 3.38 21.09 0.59
N VAL A 134 3.03 20.70 -0.63
CA VAL A 134 3.97 20.52 -1.73
C VAL A 134 3.80 21.61 -2.80
N ASN A 135 4.90 22.08 -3.35
CA ASN A 135 4.95 23.00 -4.48
C ASN A 135 5.36 22.20 -5.73
N THR A 136 4.52 22.21 -6.76
CA THR A 136 4.83 21.50 -8.00
C THR A 136 5.84 22.28 -8.86
N VAL A 137 6.74 21.54 -9.49
CA VAL A 137 7.72 22.03 -10.45
C VAL A 137 7.59 21.24 -11.77
N THR A 138 8.14 21.77 -12.84
CA THR A 138 7.95 21.21 -14.18
C THR A 138 9.16 20.45 -14.71
N SER A 139 10.35 20.66 -14.14
CA SER A 139 11.61 20.08 -14.57
C SER A 139 12.50 19.65 -13.40
N VAL A 140 13.49 18.79 -13.70
CA VAL A 140 14.51 18.40 -12.73
C VAL A 140 15.38 19.58 -12.34
N GLN A 141 15.70 20.47 -13.28
CA GLN A 141 16.49 21.69 -13.02
C GLN A 141 15.82 22.58 -11.96
N GLU A 142 14.50 22.78 -12.12
CA GLU A 142 13.71 23.55 -11.16
C GLU A 142 13.62 22.85 -9.79
N LEU A 143 13.49 21.49 -9.80
CA LEU A 143 13.38 20.68 -8.60
C LEU A 143 14.62 20.81 -7.70
N VAL A 144 15.80 20.79 -8.26
CA VAL A 144 17.10 20.82 -7.52
C VAL A 144 17.79 22.16 -7.54
N ASP A 145 17.13 23.25 -7.97
CA ASP A 145 17.69 24.60 -7.96
C ASP A 145 18.01 25.03 -6.51
N PRO A 146 19.28 25.30 -6.17
CA PRO A 146 19.65 25.71 -4.81
C PRO A 146 18.92 26.97 -4.31
N LYS A 147 18.45 27.82 -5.21
CA LYS A 147 17.66 29.03 -4.87
C LYS A 147 16.31 28.68 -4.26
N GLN A 148 15.77 27.52 -4.55
CA GLN A 148 14.50 27.03 -3.97
C GLN A 148 14.62 26.69 -2.50
N LYS A 149 15.82 26.35 -2.01
CA LYS A 149 16.07 25.92 -0.61
C LYS A 149 15.12 24.79 -0.20
N ALA A 150 14.92 23.83 -1.08
CA ALA A 150 14.03 22.70 -0.81
C ALA A 150 14.57 21.85 0.34
N ALA A 151 13.72 21.56 1.32
CA ALA A 151 14.01 20.62 2.39
C ALA A 151 13.85 19.16 1.92
N LEU A 152 12.98 18.94 0.93
CA LEU A 152 12.74 17.65 0.31
C LEU A 152 12.31 17.84 -1.14
N CYS A 153 12.89 17.06 -2.04
CA CYS A 153 12.50 16.97 -3.45
C CYS A 153 11.86 15.60 -3.72
N ILE A 154 10.69 15.59 -4.33
CA ILE A 154 9.93 14.39 -4.67
C ILE A 154 9.87 14.27 -6.20
N VAL A 155 10.26 13.10 -6.72
CA VAL A 155 10.12 12.70 -8.12
C VAL A 155 9.06 11.62 -8.19
N SER A 156 7.93 11.89 -8.83
CA SER A 156 6.80 10.97 -8.87
C SER A 156 6.37 10.64 -10.29
N GLY A 157 6.31 9.33 -10.63
CA GLY A 157 5.85 8.82 -11.91
C GLY A 157 6.73 9.17 -13.10
N LEU A 158 7.95 9.65 -12.89
CA LEU A 158 8.87 9.97 -13.97
C LEU A 158 9.52 8.69 -14.52
N SER A 159 9.28 8.39 -15.79
CA SER A 159 9.73 7.17 -16.45
C SER A 159 11.08 7.29 -17.16
N ALA A 160 11.59 8.51 -17.35
CA ALA A 160 12.88 8.75 -17.99
C ALA A 160 13.46 10.11 -17.57
N CYS A 161 14.78 10.23 -17.58
CA CYS A 161 15.51 11.48 -17.46
C CYS A 161 16.78 11.42 -18.34
N THR A 162 17.35 12.57 -18.66
CA THR A 162 18.64 12.66 -19.35
C THR A 162 19.80 12.29 -18.42
N ASP A 163 21.02 12.12 -18.94
CA ASP A 163 22.20 11.88 -18.12
C ASP A 163 22.55 13.10 -17.27
N ASP A 164 22.35 14.30 -17.81
CA ASP A 164 22.54 15.55 -17.09
C ASP A 164 21.56 15.68 -15.92
N GLU A 165 20.27 15.38 -16.13
CA GLU A 165 19.26 15.39 -15.09
C GLU A 165 19.55 14.36 -13.99
N ALA A 166 19.99 13.15 -14.35
CA ALA A 166 20.42 12.14 -13.38
C ALA A 166 21.62 12.63 -12.58
N SER A 167 22.61 13.26 -13.22
CA SER A 167 23.76 13.85 -12.57
C SER A 167 23.38 15.02 -11.64
N MET A 168 22.42 15.84 -12.01
CA MET A 168 21.88 16.91 -11.16
C MET A 168 21.23 16.35 -9.89
N LEU A 169 20.36 15.34 -10.02
CA LEU A 169 19.72 14.67 -8.87
C LEU A 169 20.76 14.04 -7.95
N ARG A 170 21.75 13.34 -8.53
CA ARG A 170 22.84 12.74 -7.77
C ARG A 170 23.66 13.79 -7.01
N SER A 171 24.04 14.87 -7.69
CA SER A 171 24.80 15.96 -7.10
C SER A 171 24.02 16.66 -5.98
N TYR A 172 22.73 16.89 -6.19
CA TYR A 172 21.87 17.46 -5.16
C TYR A 172 21.89 16.62 -3.88
N GLN A 173 21.68 15.30 -4.00
CA GLN A 173 21.71 14.40 -2.85
C GLN A 173 23.11 14.34 -2.21
N ALA A 174 24.19 14.20 -3.01
CA ALA A 174 25.55 14.15 -2.49
C ALA A 174 25.92 15.41 -1.67
N ASN A 175 25.36 16.57 -1.99
CA ASN A 175 25.57 17.82 -1.30
C ASN A 175 24.64 18.05 -0.09
N GLY A 176 23.86 17.07 0.33
CA GLY A 176 23.01 17.12 1.51
C GLY A 176 21.52 17.24 1.21
N GLY A 177 21.13 17.21 -0.07
CA GLY A 177 19.72 17.20 -0.47
C GLY A 177 19.01 15.90 -0.10
N LYS A 178 17.69 15.98 0.05
CA LYS A 178 16.83 14.83 0.36
C LYS A 178 15.92 14.56 -0.82
N LEU A 179 15.91 13.31 -1.29
CA LEU A 179 15.15 12.87 -2.46
C LEU A 179 14.17 11.74 -2.10
N LEU A 180 12.95 11.82 -2.62
CA LEU A 180 11.99 10.73 -2.59
C LEU A 180 11.56 10.39 -4.02
N PHE A 181 11.82 9.16 -4.44
CA PHE A 181 11.34 8.63 -5.71
C PHE A 181 10.10 7.77 -5.46
N LEU A 182 8.97 8.19 -6.01
CA LEU A 182 7.71 7.45 -5.98
C LEU A 182 7.41 6.93 -7.40
N ASN A 183 7.31 5.62 -7.56
CA ASN A 183 7.02 4.98 -8.86
C ASN A 183 7.91 5.46 -10.02
N SER A 184 9.14 5.85 -9.72
CA SER A 184 10.13 6.42 -10.67
C SER A 184 11.39 5.55 -10.75
N LYS A 185 11.19 4.24 -10.88
CA LYS A 185 12.26 3.22 -10.84
C LYS A 185 13.33 3.39 -11.92
N GLU A 186 12.92 3.81 -13.12
CA GLU A 186 13.81 4.05 -14.26
C GLU A 186 14.79 5.19 -13.96
N VAL A 187 14.25 6.28 -13.40
CA VAL A 187 15.04 7.44 -12.98
C VAL A 187 15.92 7.09 -11.81
N ALA A 188 15.38 6.41 -10.78
CA ALA A 188 16.16 5.99 -9.63
C ALA A 188 17.35 5.09 -10.01
N LYS A 189 17.14 4.12 -10.93
CA LYS A 189 18.24 3.32 -11.48
C LYS A 189 19.27 4.15 -12.22
N LYS A 190 18.85 5.14 -13.00
CA LYS A 190 19.76 6.00 -13.76
C LYS A 190 20.58 6.91 -12.86
N VAL A 191 19.99 7.36 -11.75
CA VAL A 191 20.68 8.16 -10.72
C VAL A 191 21.64 7.32 -9.90
N TYR A 192 21.28 6.05 -9.61
CA TYR A 192 22.04 5.14 -8.75
C TYR A 192 22.34 3.79 -9.41
N PRO A 193 23.03 3.75 -10.57
CA PRO A 193 23.23 2.53 -11.34
C PRO A 193 24.09 1.48 -10.62
N GLU A 194 24.95 1.90 -9.70
CA GLU A 194 25.77 1.03 -8.87
C GLU A 194 24.97 0.33 -7.76
N TYR A 195 23.84 0.92 -7.32
CA TYR A 195 23.00 0.35 -6.26
C TYR A 195 21.76 -0.34 -6.81
N ILE A 196 21.18 0.15 -7.91
CA ILE A 196 19.96 -0.41 -8.53
C ILE A 196 20.31 -0.95 -9.92
N THR A 197 20.47 -2.27 -10.03
CA THR A 197 20.89 -2.93 -11.28
C THR A 197 19.71 -3.19 -12.24
N GLY A 198 18.49 -3.25 -11.73
CA GLY A 198 17.29 -3.51 -12.53
C GLY A 198 16.03 -3.60 -11.70
N TRP A 199 14.98 -4.13 -12.30
CA TRP A 199 13.70 -4.39 -11.64
C TRP A 199 12.96 -5.54 -12.30
N ILE A 200 11.97 -6.08 -11.60
CA ILE A 200 11.00 -7.06 -12.10
C ILE A 200 9.61 -6.45 -11.96
N ILE A 201 8.79 -6.58 -12.99
CA ILE A 201 7.37 -6.22 -12.90
C ILE A 201 6.62 -7.39 -12.24
N PRO A 202 5.96 -7.19 -11.12
CA PRO A 202 5.20 -8.25 -10.46
C PRO A 202 3.98 -8.62 -11.32
N THR A 203 3.71 -9.90 -11.42
CA THR A 203 2.56 -10.44 -12.18
C THR A 203 1.50 -11.08 -11.29
N GLU A 204 1.77 -11.17 -9.99
CA GLU A 204 0.90 -11.80 -8.99
C GLU A 204 0.89 -10.96 -7.72
N GLY A 205 -0.20 -11.08 -6.94
CA GLY A 205 -0.32 -10.45 -5.64
C GLY A 205 0.64 -11.08 -4.65
N ASP A 206 1.54 -10.28 -4.12
CA ASP A 206 2.59 -10.74 -3.25
C ASP A 206 2.55 -9.97 -1.93
N ILE A 207 3.09 -10.58 -0.89
CA ILE A 207 3.16 -10.00 0.43
C ILE A 207 4.38 -9.09 0.52
N VAL A 208 4.19 -7.88 1.00
CA VAL A 208 5.29 -6.99 1.36
C VAL A 208 5.84 -7.41 2.73
N VAL A 209 7.15 -7.54 2.79
CA VAL A 209 7.89 -7.90 4.00
C VAL A 209 8.72 -6.70 4.45
N MET A 210 8.61 -6.35 5.73
CA MET A 210 9.49 -5.37 6.36
C MET A 210 10.84 -6.00 6.61
N GLU A 211 11.89 -5.48 6.00
CA GLU A 211 13.27 -5.94 6.24
C GLU A 211 13.84 -5.33 7.52
N ARG A 212 13.36 -4.13 7.88
CA ARG A 212 13.71 -3.40 9.11
C ARG A 212 12.46 -2.85 9.78
N PRO A 213 11.70 -3.67 10.53
CA PRO A 213 10.45 -3.25 11.17
C PRO A 213 10.62 -2.06 12.15
N GLU A 214 11.82 -1.89 12.70
CA GLU A 214 12.19 -0.79 13.61
C GLU A 214 12.43 0.55 12.91
N ALA A 215 12.57 0.55 11.58
CA ALA A 215 12.81 1.79 10.84
C ALA A 215 11.63 2.76 10.97
N SER A 216 11.93 4.05 11.11
CA SER A 216 10.91 5.08 11.35
C SER A 216 9.83 5.17 10.27
N VAL A 217 10.10 4.69 9.06
CA VAL A 217 9.13 4.58 7.97
C VAL A 217 7.97 3.62 8.29
N PHE A 218 8.17 2.70 9.24
CA PHE A 218 7.14 1.75 9.69
C PHE A 218 6.52 2.11 11.04
N ASN A 219 6.78 3.29 11.58
CA ASN A 219 6.13 3.71 12.83
C ASN A 219 4.60 3.59 12.72
N GLY A 220 3.97 2.91 13.68
CA GLY A 220 2.52 2.67 13.69
C GLY A 220 2.03 1.60 12.71
N ILE A 221 2.91 1.02 11.89
CA ILE A 221 2.60 -0.02 10.91
C ILE A 221 3.13 -1.36 11.41
N GLY A 222 2.26 -2.35 11.50
CA GLY A 222 2.62 -3.72 11.88
C GLY A 222 2.80 -4.62 10.67
N VAL A 223 3.42 -5.78 10.88
CA VAL A 223 3.63 -6.78 9.83
C VAL A 223 2.31 -7.24 9.19
N LEU A 224 1.23 -7.34 9.99
CA LEU A 224 -0.09 -7.72 9.49
C LEU A 224 -0.69 -6.66 8.57
N ASP A 225 -0.35 -5.38 8.73
CA ASP A 225 -0.86 -4.29 7.91
C ASP A 225 -0.42 -4.41 6.46
N LEU A 226 0.81 -4.88 6.24
CA LEU A 226 1.37 -5.05 4.91
C LEU A 226 0.98 -6.38 4.24
N ARG A 227 0.40 -7.32 4.99
CA ARG A 227 -0.02 -8.61 4.46
C ARG A 227 -1.12 -8.49 3.39
N TYR A 228 -2.01 -7.52 3.56
CA TYR A 228 -3.13 -7.25 2.64
C TYR A 228 -2.98 -5.94 1.89
N PHE A 229 -1.84 -5.30 2.02
CA PHE A 229 -1.52 -4.07 1.30
C PHE A 229 -1.37 -4.35 -0.18
N ASN A 230 -2.27 -3.80 -1.00
CA ASN A 230 -2.24 -3.96 -2.45
C ASN A 230 -3.09 -2.88 -3.15
N ASN A 231 -3.09 -2.86 -4.48
CA ASN A 231 -3.84 -1.89 -5.28
C ASN A 231 -5.33 -2.23 -5.47
N ASN A 232 -5.85 -3.29 -4.84
CA ASN A 232 -7.25 -3.79 -4.94
C ASN A 232 -7.74 -4.03 -6.39
N LYS A 233 -6.85 -4.26 -7.34
CA LYS A 233 -7.26 -4.65 -8.68
C LYS A 233 -7.81 -6.06 -8.63
N ARG A 234 -8.95 -6.28 -9.31
CA ARG A 234 -9.67 -7.56 -9.29
C ARG A 234 -8.86 -8.71 -9.84
N GLU A 235 -8.12 -8.45 -10.92
CA GLU A 235 -7.43 -9.50 -11.68
C GLU A 235 -6.13 -9.90 -11.01
N ILE A 236 -5.32 -8.90 -10.65
CA ILE A 236 -4.03 -9.11 -10.01
C ILE A 236 -3.82 -7.97 -9.00
N PRO A 237 -4.10 -8.22 -7.70
CA PRO A 237 -3.81 -7.24 -6.66
C PRO A 237 -2.29 -7.15 -6.47
N LEU A 238 -1.72 -6.00 -6.73
CA LEU A 238 -0.28 -5.75 -6.60
C LEU A 238 0.00 -4.80 -5.42
N ALA A 239 1.00 -5.14 -4.63
CA ALA A 239 1.48 -4.29 -3.55
C ALA A 239 2.43 -3.20 -4.03
N CYS A 240 3.07 -3.40 -5.18
CA CYS A 240 4.02 -2.48 -5.78
C CYS A 240 3.96 -2.50 -7.31
N THR A 241 4.47 -1.46 -7.93
CA THR A 241 4.57 -1.35 -9.40
C THR A 241 5.78 -2.09 -9.97
N ALA A 242 6.80 -2.33 -9.15
CA ALA A 242 7.99 -3.09 -9.48
C ALA A 242 8.71 -3.57 -8.21
N THR A 243 9.51 -4.62 -8.35
CA THR A 243 10.51 -4.99 -7.34
C THR A 243 11.90 -4.66 -7.87
N LEU A 244 12.67 -3.92 -7.09
CA LEU A 244 13.98 -3.42 -7.47
C LEU A 244 15.06 -4.48 -7.17
N LYS A 245 15.97 -4.70 -8.12
CA LYS A 245 17.18 -5.47 -7.92
C LYS A 245 18.27 -4.54 -7.38
N ALA A 246 18.43 -4.52 -6.07
CA ALA A 246 19.45 -3.72 -5.42
C ALA A 246 20.68 -4.55 -5.08
N VAL A 247 21.83 -3.90 -5.12
CA VAL A 247 23.11 -4.47 -4.66
C VAL A 247 23.19 -4.29 -3.14
N ARG A 248 23.61 -5.32 -2.42
CA ARG A 248 23.93 -5.19 -0.99
C ARG A 248 25.17 -4.30 -0.84
N HIS A 249 24.98 -3.14 -0.24
CA HIS A 249 26.02 -2.15 -0.04
C HIS A 249 25.75 -1.38 1.26
N GLU A 250 26.81 -0.90 1.92
CA GLU A 250 26.68 -0.13 3.17
C GLU A 250 25.83 1.15 3.03
N ASN A 251 25.84 1.74 1.84
CA ASN A 251 25.03 2.92 1.51
C ASN A 251 23.58 2.59 1.15
N VAL A 252 23.18 1.31 1.10
CA VAL A 252 21.83 0.87 0.76
C VAL A 252 21.16 0.29 1.98
N GLU A 253 20.09 0.92 2.40
CA GLU A 253 19.21 0.46 3.47
C GLU A 253 18.01 -0.29 2.87
N GLU A 254 17.99 -1.62 3.02
CA GLU A 254 16.87 -2.47 2.61
C GLU A 254 15.73 -2.29 3.62
N LEU A 255 14.64 -1.61 3.25
CA LEU A 255 13.53 -1.30 4.14
C LEU A 255 12.36 -2.27 3.97
N ALA A 256 11.91 -2.50 2.74
CA ALA A 256 10.88 -3.47 2.44
C ALA A 256 11.18 -4.24 1.16
N SER A 257 10.79 -5.50 1.15
CA SER A 257 10.90 -6.37 -0.02
C SER A 257 9.55 -7.00 -0.35
N GLN A 258 9.47 -7.51 -1.56
CA GLN A 258 8.42 -8.39 -1.99
C GLN A 258 9.04 -9.71 -2.43
N MET A 259 8.52 -10.81 -1.92
CA MET A 259 8.91 -12.14 -2.33
C MET A 259 7.79 -12.78 -3.15
N LYS A 260 8.09 -13.16 -4.37
CA LYS A 260 7.17 -13.90 -5.20
C LYS A 260 7.18 -15.37 -4.76
N ILE A 261 6.13 -15.79 -4.08
CA ILE A 261 5.97 -17.20 -3.71
C ILE A 261 5.32 -17.91 -4.89
N HIS A 262 6.10 -18.38 -5.82
CA HIS A 262 5.63 -19.40 -6.73
C HIS A 262 5.71 -20.76 -6.03
N ALA A 263 4.57 -21.28 -5.67
CA ALA A 263 4.43 -22.71 -5.36
C ALA A 263 4.51 -23.54 -6.65
N TYR A 264 5.56 -23.34 -7.45
CA TYR A 264 5.86 -24.27 -8.52
C TYR A 264 6.54 -25.47 -7.88
N ILE A 265 5.81 -26.57 -7.78
CA ILE A 265 6.39 -27.89 -7.58
C ILE A 265 7.05 -28.28 -8.92
N ASP A 266 8.15 -27.60 -9.21
CA ASP A 266 9.04 -28.03 -10.26
C ASP A 266 9.87 -29.17 -9.70
N GLY A 267 9.91 -30.33 -10.38
CA GLY A 267 10.75 -31.48 -10.01
C GLY A 267 12.24 -31.22 -10.01
N GLY A 268 12.68 -29.95 -10.03
CA GLY A 268 14.07 -29.51 -10.01
C GLY A 268 14.80 -29.80 -8.71
N LYS A 269 16.14 -29.80 -8.76
CA LYS A 269 17.01 -29.99 -7.61
C LYS A 269 16.79 -28.88 -6.57
N PRO A 270 16.90 -29.17 -5.25
CA PRO A 270 16.70 -28.21 -4.18
C PRO A 270 17.52 -26.90 -4.34
N GLU A 271 18.74 -27.00 -4.83
CA GLU A 271 19.63 -25.86 -5.04
C GLU A 271 19.13 -24.90 -6.12
N ALA A 272 18.51 -25.44 -7.19
CA ALA A 272 17.91 -24.64 -8.24
C ALA A 272 16.65 -23.90 -7.75
N ARG A 273 15.92 -24.47 -6.79
CA ARG A 273 14.79 -23.82 -6.13
C ARG A 273 15.21 -22.62 -5.28
N ILE A 274 16.28 -22.74 -4.50
CA ILE A 274 16.81 -21.69 -3.66
C ILE A 274 17.27 -20.51 -4.52
N GLN A 275 18.05 -20.75 -5.56
CA GLN A 275 18.49 -19.70 -6.49
C GLN A 275 17.32 -19.00 -7.18
N ARG A 276 16.26 -19.73 -7.50
CA ARG A 276 15.05 -19.16 -8.14
C ARG A 276 14.26 -18.30 -7.16
N ILE A 277 14.14 -18.69 -5.90
CA ILE A 277 13.50 -17.89 -4.85
C ILE A 277 14.27 -16.60 -4.60
N GLU A 278 15.59 -16.67 -4.46
CA GLU A 278 16.44 -15.49 -4.28
C GLU A 278 16.38 -14.54 -5.50
N SER A 279 16.29 -15.07 -6.72
CA SER A 279 16.17 -14.25 -7.94
C SER A 279 14.82 -13.53 -8.06
N MET A 280 13.81 -13.97 -7.33
CA MET A 280 12.45 -13.39 -7.32
C MET A 280 12.24 -12.37 -6.21
N ARG A 281 13.10 -12.32 -5.20
CA ARG A 281 13.08 -11.28 -4.17
C ARG A 281 13.55 -9.96 -4.79
N GLY A 282 12.81 -8.91 -4.52
CA GLY A 282 13.22 -7.57 -4.89
C GLY A 282 12.75 -6.56 -3.86
N LEU A 283 13.45 -5.44 -3.75
CA LEU A 283 13.09 -4.38 -2.83
C LEU A 283 11.94 -3.54 -3.39
N THR A 284 11.01 -3.17 -2.53
CA THR A 284 9.88 -2.28 -2.84
C THR A 284 10.06 -0.92 -2.19
N LEU A 285 10.92 -0.86 -1.17
CA LEU A 285 11.30 0.35 -0.48
C LEU A 285 12.76 0.22 -0.04
N LEU A 286 13.58 1.20 -0.39
CA LEU A 286 14.97 1.26 0.02
C LEU A 286 15.42 2.69 0.29
N GLY A 287 16.35 2.85 1.22
CA GLY A 287 17.09 4.08 1.48
C GLY A 287 18.46 4.06 0.80
N ILE A 288 18.94 5.22 0.37
CA ILE A 288 20.30 5.40 -0.18
C ILE A 288 20.96 6.55 0.57
N HIS A 289 22.09 6.22 1.22
CA HIS A 289 22.90 7.12 2.01
C HIS A 289 24.25 7.34 1.32
N ASP A 290 24.26 8.17 0.27
CA ASP A 290 25.47 8.44 -0.50
C ASP A 290 25.81 9.94 -0.46
N GLY A 291 26.98 10.26 0.06
CA GLY A 291 27.38 11.63 0.37
C GLY A 291 26.72 12.15 1.66
N LYS A 292 26.30 13.43 1.66
CA LYS A 292 25.77 14.12 2.86
C LYS A 292 24.25 14.04 2.98
N GLY A 293 23.56 13.72 1.88
CA GLY A 293 22.12 13.69 1.83
C GLY A 293 21.57 12.26 1.87
N LYS A 294 20.25 12.18 1.72
CA LYS A 294 19.51 10.91 1.76
C LYS A 294 18.59 10.80 0.55
N ALA A 295 18.45 9.60 0.01
CA ALA A 295 17.40 9.31 -0.93
C ALA A 295 16.57 8.10 -0.46
N MET A 296 15.31 8.08 -0.85
CA MET A 296 14.43 6.93 -0.65
C MET A 296 13.75 6.60 -1.98
N VAL A 297 13.68 5.33 -2.31
CA VAL A 297 13.02 4.85 -3.52
C VAL A 297 11.90 3.90 -3.12
N SER A 298 10.69 4.24 -3.52
CA SER A 298 9.48 3.46 -3.27
C SER A 298 8.78 3.10 -4.58
N THR A 299 8.45 1.84 -4.72
CA THR A 299 7.57 1.31 -5.76
C THR A 299 6.24 0.79 -5.20
N LEU A 300 6.00 1.02 -3.90
CA LEU A 300 4.77 0.65 -3.21
C LEU A 300 3.58 1.45 -3.76
N CYS A 301 2.38 0.83 -3.73
CA CYS A 301 1.14 1.43 -4.20
C CYS A 301 0.62 2.54 -3.26
N THR A 302 1.43 3.56 -2.99
CA THR A 302 1.09 4.69 -2.11
C THR A 302 0.08 5.66 -2.72
N GLU A 303 -0.21 5.57 -4.02
CA GLU A 303 -1.30 6.28 -4.69
C GLU A 303 -2.67 5.95 -4.09
N LYS A 304 -2.76 4.88 -3.31
CA LYS A 304 -3.96 4.48 -2.56
C LYS A 304 -4.19 5.24 -1.26
N ALA A 305 -3.31 6.12 -0.87
CA ALA A 305 -3.39 6.84 0.40
C ALA A 305 -4.73 7.58 0.64
N MET A 306 -5.50 7.84 -0.42
CA MET A 306 -6.84 8.45 -0.29
C MET A 306 -7.90 7.50 0.29
N THR A 307 -7.76 6.19 0.07
CA THR A 307 -8.74 5.15 0.44
C THR A 307 -8.18 4.06 1.35
N ASP A 308 -6.86 4.01 1.49
CA ASP A 308 -6.16 3.03 2.32
C ASP A 308 -5.35 3.75 3.41
N PRO A 309 -5.73 3.60 4.69
CA PRO A 309 -5.04 4.26 5.79
C PRO A 309 -3.58 3.81 5.96
N ILE A 310 -3.24 2.57 5.57
CA ILE A 310 -1.86 2.07 5.65
C ILE A 310 -1.00 2.72 4.56
N ALA A 311 -1.51 2.85 3.33
CA ALA A 311 -0.82 3.56 2.26
C ALA A 311 -0.59 5.03 2.63
N GLY A 312 -1.60 5.68 3.23
CA GLY A 312 -1.48 7.05 3.72
C GLY A 312 -0.41 7.20 4.80
N HIS A 313 -0.41 6.28 5.76
CA HIS A 313 0.54 6.33 6.87
C HIS A 313 1.99 6.04 6.42
N LEU A 314 2.18 5.07 5.53
CA LEU A 314 3.46 4.81 4.88
C LEU A 314 4.00 6.04 4.16
N LEU A 315 3.17 6.70 3.37
CA LEU A 315 3.59 7.89 2.62
C LEU A 315 4.01 9.02 3.56
N VAL A 316 3.22 9.31 4.59
CA VAL A 316 3.54 10.32 5.61
C VAL A 316 4.83 9.96 6.35
N ASN A 317 5.01 8.69 6.71
CA ASN A 317 6.22 8.23 7.39
C ASN A 317 7.47 8.34 6.51
N MET A 318 7.39 8.04 5.21
CA MET A 318 8.51 8.24 4.28
C MET A 318 8.95 9.72 4.25
N LEU A 319 7.98 10.64 4.16
CA LEU A 319 8.26 12.08 4.20
C LEU A 319 8.92 12.48 5.52
N ASN A 320 8.32 12.09 6.66
CA ASN A 320 8.84 12.40 7.99
C ASN A 320 10.24 11.78 8.24
N SER A 321 10.50 10.56 7.72
CA SER A 321 11.80 9.90 7.84
C SER A 321 12.90 10.63 7.07
N LEU A 322 12.57 11.22 5.92
CA LEU A 322 13.49 12.03 5.14
C LEU A 322 13.66 13.43 5.73
N MET A 323 12.62 14.02 6.31
CA MET A 323 12.68 15.38 6.85
C MET A 323 13.51 15.48 8.14
N LYS A 324 13.61 14.41 8.90
CA LYS A 324 14.53 14.29 10.04
C LYS A 324 15.99 14.22 9.59
#